data_af12022a497e8425ce80fac0392578f5
#
_entry.id   af12022a497e8425ce80fac0392578f5
#
_cell.length_a   1.000
_cell.length_b   1.000
_cell.length_c   1.000
_cell.angle_alpha   90.00
_cell.angle_beta   90.00
_cell.angle_gamma   90.00
#
_symmetry.space_group_name_H-M   'P 1'
#
loop_
_entity.id
_entity.type
_entity.pdbx_description
1 polymer ?
#
loop_
_entity_poly.entity_id
_entity_poly.type
_entity_poly.pdbx_seq_one_letter_code
_entity_poly.pdbx_strand_id
1 'polypeptide(L)'
;MIALALLGMAASILVCYLAARVGARVGRDIRGNVFRKVVGFSNNEFDHFSTASLITRSTNDIQQVQVLSVMILRMVLYAPILAIGGVYQVFQTNVSMSWIIAFAVGLIACVVLVLFVVAMPKFKILQKLVDKLNLVTREILTGLPVIRAFSTEKYEEKRFDAANIDLTKTSLFVNRAMTFMMPTMMFIMNGISVLIVWNGAHGISDGQMQVGEIGRA
;
A
#
# COMPACT_ATOMS: atom_id res chain seq x y z
N MET A 1 31.07 -13.39 -0.51
CA MET A 1 30.10 -12.33 -0.91
C MET A 1 29.40 -12.66 -2.21
N ILE A 2 30.10 -12.91 -3.34
CA ILE A 2 29.48 -13.22 -4.64
C ILE A 2 28.54 -14.44 -4.57
N ALA A 3 28.97 -15.53 -3.92
CA ALA A 3 28.13 -16.73 -3.77
C ALA A 3 26.82 -16.46 -2.99
N LEU A 4 26.88 -15.65 -1.93
CA LEU A 4 25.67 -15.23 -1.18
C LEU A 4 24.74 -14.35 -2.01
N ALA A 5 25.30 -13.44 -2.80
CA ALA A 5 24.52 -12.61 -3.71
C ALA A 5 23.81 -13.44 -4.80
N LEU A 6 24.52 -14.43 -5.37
CA LEU A 6 23.93 -15.35 -6.36
C LEU A 6 22.83 -16.24 -5.75
N LEU A 7 23.01 -16.72 -4.52
CA LEU A 7 21.99 -17.46 -3.78
C LEU A 7 20.75 -16.59 -3.52
N GLY A 8 20.95 -15.36 -3.07
CA GLY A 8 19.85 -14.39 -2.86
C GLY A 8 19.10 -14.07 -4.14
N MET A 9 19.81 -13.88 -5.25
CA MET A 9 19.21 -13.67 -6.57
C MET A 9 18.38 -14.90 -7.01
N ALA A 10 18.94 -16.10 -6.90
CA ALA A 10 18.24 -17.32 -7.25
C ALA A 10 16.98 -17.54 -6.39
N ALA A 11 17.06 -17.30 -5.08
CA ALA A 11 15.92 -17.36 -4.17
C ALA A 11 14.83 -16.35 -4.55
N SER A 12 15.19 -15.10 -4.86
CA SER A 12 14.26 -14.07 -5.29
C SER A 12 13.54 -14.43 -6.60
N ILE A 13 14.25 -14.96 -7.58
CA ILE A 13 13.67 -15.44 -8.84
C ILE A 13 12.67 -16.58 -8.56
N LEU A 14 13.04 -17.53 -7.70
CA LEU A 14 12.20 -18.66 -7.34
C LEU A 14 10.90 -18.20 -6.66
N VAL A 15 11.00 -17.27 -5.70
CA VAL A 15 9.83 -16.68 -5.02
C VAL A 15 8.91 -15.97 -6.02
N CYS A 16 9.47 -15.16 -6.93
CA CYS A 16 8.69 -14.48 -7.95
C CYS A 16 7.98 -15.47 -8.88
N TYR A 17 8.67 -16.50 -9.32
CA TYR A 17 8.12 -17.55 -10.18
C TYR A 17 7.00 -18.31 -9.50
N LEU A 18 7.20 -18.75 -8.25
CA LEU A 18 6.19 -19.47 -7.48
C LEU A 18 4.95 -18.61 -7.21
N ALA A 19 5.15 -17.36 -6.78
CA ALA A 19 4.05 -16.43 -6.54
C ALA A 19 3.23 -16.16 -7.80
N ALA A 20 3.89 -15.94 -8.94
CA ALA A 20 3.22 -15.76 -10.22
C ALA A 20 2.43 -17.02 -10.65
N ARG A 21 3.01 -18.20 -10.47
CA ARG A 21 2.37 -19.49 -10.79
C ARG A 21 1.14 -19.75 -9.92
N VAL A 22 1.24 -19.48 -8.62
CA VAL A 22 0.09 -19.59 -7.68
C VAL A 22 -0.99 -18.60 -8.06
N GLY A 23 -0.65 -17.33 -8.28
CA GLY A 23 -1.62 -16.30 -8.67
C GLY A 23 -2.33 -16.63 -9.99
N ALA A 24 -1.60 -17.13 -10.99
CA ALA A 24 -2.20 -17.57 -12.25
C ALA A 24 -3.18 -18.74 -12.07
N ARG A 25 -2.85 -19.71 -11.18
CA ARG A 25 -3.76 -20.83 -10.85
C ARG A 25 -5.01 -20.32 -10.13
N VAL A 26 -4.85 -19.46 -9.12
CA VAL A 26 -5.98 -18.85 -8.41
C VAL A 26 -6.91 -18.13 -9.39
N GLY A 27 -6.35 -17.29 -10.28
CA GLY A 27 -7.13 -16.59 -11.30
C GLY A 27 -7.87 -17.53 -12.26
N ARG A 28 -7.22 -18.61 -12.69
CA ARG A 28 -7.84 -19.63 -13.53
C ARG A 28 -9.00 -20.33 -12.82
N ASP A 29 -8.78 -20.74 -11.57
CA ASP A 29 -9.76 -21.52 -10.82
C ASP A 29 -10.98 -20.67 -10.44
N ILE A 30 -10.77 -19.41 -10.08
CA ILE A 30 -11.86 -18.45 -9.85
C ILE A 30 -12.65 -18.21 -11.13
N ARG A 31 -11.99 -17.97 -12.28
CA ARG A 31 -12.68 -17.80 -13.57
C ARG A 31 -13.52 -19.02 -13.93
N GLY A 32 -12.96 -20.22 -13.77
CA GLY A 32 -13.69 -21.47 -14.03
C GLY A 32 -14.90 -21.66 -13.11
N ASN A 33 -14.78 -21.30 -11.85
CA ASN A 33 -15.88 -21.40 -10.88
C ASN A 33 -16.97 -20.36 -11.17
N VAL A 34 -16.60 -19.09 -11.43
CA VAL A 34 -17.55 -18.03 -11.79
C VAL A 34 -18.30 -18.38 -13.06
N PHE A 35 -17.58 -18.82 -14.10
CA PHE A 35 -18.20 -19.24 -15.37
C PHE A 35 -19.21 -20.37 -15.18
N ARG A 36 -18.83 -21.43 -14.47
CA ARG A 36 -19.75 -22.55 -14.18
C ARG A 36 -20.99 -22.09 -13.42
N LYS A 37 -20.81 -21.16 -12.46
CA LYS A 37 -21.94 -20.63 -11.69
C LYS A 37 -22.86 -19.77 -12.54
N VAL A 38 -22.31 -18.90 -13.39
CA VAL A 38 -23.09 -18.05 -14.29
C VAL A 38 -23.88 -18.87 -15.34
N VAL A 39 -23.25 -19.90 -15.90
CA VAL A 39 -23.94 -20.81 -16.85
C VAL A 39 -25.04 -21.61 -16.16
N GLY A 40 -24.93 -21.86 -14.86
CA GLY A 40 -25.97 -22.54 -14.07
C GLY A 40 -27.07 -21.64 -13.53
N PHE A 41 -27.08 -20.33 -13.86
CA PHE A 41 -28.15 -19.42 -13.42
C PHE A 41 -29.48 -19.77 -14.10
N SER A 42 -30.56 -19.69 -13.34
CA SER A 42 -31.90 -19.65 -13.89
C SER A 42 -32.16 -18.33 -14.63
N ASN A 43 -33.16 -18.31 -15.55
CA ASN A 43 -33.51 -17.09 -16.27
C ASN A 43 -33.82 -15.93 -15.31
N ASN A 44 -34.49 -16.20 -14.20
CA ASN A 44 -34.84 -15.18 -13.19
C ASN A 44 -33.58 -14.62 -12.48
N GLU A 45 -32.58 -15.45 -12.20
CA GLU A 45 -31.31 -14.99 -11.62
C GLU A 45 -30.49 -14.18 -12.64
N PHE A 46 -30.52 -14.58 -13.90
CA PHE A 46 -29.80 -13.88 -14.96
C PHE A 46 -30.35 -12.47 -15.20
N ASP A 47 -31.66 -12.26 -15.08
CA ASP A 47 -32.32 -10.96 -15.25
C ASP A 47 -31.93 -9.94 -14.16
N HIS A 48 -31.46 -10.41 -12.99
CA HIS A 48 -30.93 -9.53 -11.93
C HIS A 48 -29.54 -8.95 -12.23
N PHE A 49 -28.81 -9.47 -13.21
CA PHE A 49 -27.47 -9.03 -13.54
C PHE A 49 -27.41 -8.54 -14.99
N SER A 50 -26.82 -7.35 -15.19
CA SER A 50 -26.51 -6.94 -16.56
C SER A 50 -25.38 -7.78 -17.13
N THR A 51 -25.44 -8.15 -18.40
CA THR A 51 -24.40 -8.89 -19.11
C THR A 51 -23.04 -8.21 -19.01
N ALA A 52 -23.01 -6.86 -19.10
CA ALA A 52 -21.80 -6.06 -18.94
C ALA A 52 -21.17 -6.24 -17.53
N SER A 53 -21.99 -6.29 -16.46
CA SER A 53 -21.52 -6.53 -15.10
C SER A 53 -20.92 -7.94 -14.95
N LEU A 54 -21.55 -8.95 -15.51
CA LEU A 54 -21.05 -10.32 -15.47
C LEU A 54 -19.71 -10.47 -16.21
N ILE A 55 -19.56 -9.82 -17.36
CA ILE A 55 -18.30 -9.79 -18.11
C ILE A 55 -17.21 -9.13 -17.28
N THR A 56 -17.46 -7.94 -16.72
CA THR A 56 -16.47 -7.21 -15.91
C THR A 56 -16.03 -8.02 -14.69
N ARG A 57 -16.97 -8.66 -13.99
CA ARG A 57 -16.67 -9.53 -12.84
C ARG A 57 -15.88 -10.77 -13.23
N SER A 58 -16.19 -11.35 -14.39
CA SER A 58 -15.51 -12.57 -14.87
C SER A 58 -14.11 -12.30 -15.45
N THR A 59 -13.79 -11.05 -15.79
CA THR A 59 -12.51 -10.66 -16.40
C THR A 59 -11.70 -9.77 -15.49
N ASN A 60 -12.09 -8.50 -15.38
CA ASN A 60 -11.30 -7.46 -14.71
C ASN A 60 -11.20 -7.68 -13.19
N ASP A 61 -12.32 -8.00 -12.51
CA ASP A 61 -12.31 -8.19 -11.06
C ASP A 61 -11.46 -9.39 -10.67
N ILE A 62 -11.55 -10.49 -11.44
CA ILE A 62 -10.71 -11.68 -11.19
C ILE A 62 -9.22 -11.36 -11.44
N GLN A 63 -8.91 -10.54 -12.45
CA GLN A 63 -7.53 -10.11 -12.67
C GLN A 63 -6.99 -9.27 -11.51
N GLN A 64 -7.80 -8.39 -10.93
CA GLN A 64 -7.41 -7.65 -9.73
C GLN A 64 -7.18 -8.58 -8.53
N VAL A 65 -8.05 -9.57 -8.31
CA VAL A 65 -7.86 -10.59 -7.27
C VAL A 65 -6.56 -11.38 -7.50
N GLN A 66 -6.25 -11.74 -8.76
CA GLN A 66 -5.02 -12.42 -9.10
C GLN A 66 -3.78 -11.58 -8.76
N VAL A 67 -3.77 -10.30 -9.14
CA VAL A 67 -2.65 -9.38 -8.85
C VAL A 67 -2.49 -9.18 -7.34
N LEU A 68 -3.60 -8.95 -6.62
CA LEU A 68 -3.60 -8.84 -5.16
C LEU A 68 -3.07 -10.10 -4.49
N SER A 69 -3.47 -11.29 -4.95
CA SER A 69 -2.99 -12.56 -4.40
C SER A 69 -1.47 -12.70 -4.54
N VAL A 70 -0.91 -12.35 -5.70
CA VAL A 70 0.55 -12.35 -5.92
C VAL A 70 1.25 -11.36 -4.99
N MET A 71 0.70 -10.15 -4.86
CA MET A 71 1.25 -9.09 -4.01
C MET A 71 1.24 -9.49 -2.53
N ILE A 72 0.11 -10.01 -2.04
CA ILE A 72 -0.03 -10.46 -0.65
C ILE A 72 0.95 -11.61 -0.36
N LEU A 73 1.03 -12.62 -1.23
CA LEU A 73 1.96 -13.73 -1.07
C LEU A 73 3.41 -13.25 -0.94
N ARG A 74 3.81 -12.30 -1.79
CA ARG A 74 5.16 -11.72 -1.73
C ARG A 74 5.39 -10.95 -0.43
N MET A 75 4.45 -10.09 -0.02
CA MET A 75 4.60 -9.29 1.20
C MET A 75 4.56 -10.14 2.47
N VAL A 76 3.58 -11.05 2.58
CA VAL A 76 3.38 -11.88 3.79
C VAL A 76 4.52 -12.88 3.99
N LEU A 77 5.14 -13.36 2.93
CA LEU A 77 6.27 -14.27 3.06
C LEU A 77 7.61 -13.53 3.22
N TYR A 78 7.81 -12.44 2.48
CA TYR A 78 9.09 -11.75 2.44
C TYR A 78 9.36 -10.92 3.71
N ALA A 79 8.36 -10.16 4.17
CA ALA A 79 8.53 -9.27 5.31
C ALA A 79 8.88 -10.00 6.64
N PRO A 80 8.19 -11.11 7.03
CA PRO A 80 8.58 -11.85 8.23
C PRO A 80 9.97 -12.48 8.14
N ILE A 81 10.34 -13.00 6.96
CA ILE A 81 11.67 -13.60 6.77
C ILE A 81 12.77 -12.57 6.98
N LEU A 82 12.61 -11.37 6.37
CA LEU A 82 13.55 -10.28 6.57
C LEU A 82 13.57 -9.78 8.02
N ALA A 83 12.40 -9.67 8.66
CA ALA A 83 12.31 -9.24 10.05
C ALA A 83 13.03 -10.21 11.00
N ILE A 84 12.76 -11.52 10.87
CA ILE A 84 13.38 -12.55 11.68
C ILE A 84 14.89 -12.61 11.40
N GLY A 85 15.31 -12.56 10.13
CA GLY A 85 16.71 -12.55 9.74
C GLY A 85 17.46 -11.33 10.27
N GLY A 86 16.85 -10.15 10.20
CA GLY A 86 17.41 -8.92 10.74
C GLY A 86 17.56 -8.97 12.27
N VAL A 87 16.52 -9.40 12.98
CA VAL A 87 16.56 -9.56 14.44
C VAL A 87 17.64 -10.58 14.84
N TYR A 88 17.69 -11.73 14.17
CA TYR A 88 18.72 -12.74 14.42
C TYR A 88 20.14 -12.18 14.23
N GLN A 89 20.36 -11.42 13.15
CA GLN A 89 21.67 -10.81 12.86
C GLN A 89 22.09 -9.80 13.93
N VAL A 90 21.13 -8.99 14.42
CA VAL A 90 21.37 -8.00 15.49
C VAL A 90 21.83 -8.68 16.78
N PHE A 91 21.21 -9.80 17.18
CA PHE A 91 21.60 -10.56 18.36
C PHE A 91 22.97 -11.23 18.23
N GLN A 92 23.43 -11.52 17.02
CA GLN A 92 24.73 -12.15 16.76
C GLN A 92 25.89 -11.12 16.68
N THR A 93 25.58 -9.85 16.40
CA THR A 93 26.61 -8.84 16.20
C THR A 93 26.94 -8.19 17.56
N ASN A 94 26.88 -7.16 17.98
CA ASN A 94 27.24 -6.60 19.28
C ASN A 94 26.01 -6.08 20.05
N VAL A 95 25.78 -6.59 21.25
CA VAL A 95 24.67 -6.15 22.14
C VAL A 95 24.76 -4.64 22.40
N SER A 96 25.96 -4.06 22.40
CA SER A 96 26.17 -2.62 22.61
C SER A 96 25.55 -1.74 21.52
N MET A 97 25.37 -2.24 20.28
CA MET A 97 24.73 -1.49 19.19
C MET A 97 23.23 -1.81 19.01
N SER A 98 22.75 -2.89 19.63
CA SER A 98 21.36 -3.35 19.49
C SER A 98 20.35 -2.31 19.95
N TRP A 99 20.69 -1.45 20.92
CA TRP A 99 19.81 -0.39 21.38
C TRP A 99 19.52 0.68 20.31
N ILE A 100 20.50 0.98 19.43
CA ILE A 100 20.33 1.96 18.34
C ILE A 100 19.29 1.42 17.35
N ILE A 101 19.37 0.14 17.03
CA ILE A 101 18.43 -0.52 16.12
C ILE A 101 17.04 -0.61 16.75
N ALA A 102 16.94 -0.96 18.04
CA ALA A 102 15.68 -0.97 18.76
C ALA A 102 15.04 0.42 18.81
N PHE A 103 15.83 1.48 19.06
CA PHE A 103 15.38 2.86 19.00
C PHE A 103 14.89 3.26 17.61
N ALA A 104 15.63 2.88 16.56
CA ALA A 104 15.29 3.11 15.18
C ALA A 104 13.94 2.49 14.80
N VAL A 105 13.76 1.20 15.11
CA VAL A 105 12.52 0.46 14.86
C VAL A 105 11.36 1.09 15.63
N GLY A 106 11.58 1.46 16.90
CA GLY A 106 10.58 2.16 17.72
C GLY A 106 10.17 3.51 17.12
N LEU A 107 11.14 4.29 16.64
CA LEU A 107 10.89 5.58 16.00
C LEU A 107 10.10 5.44 14.71
N ILE A 108 10.48 4.49 13.84
CA ILE A 108 9.76 4.18 12.59
C ILE A 108 8.34 3.71 12.91
N ALA A 109 8.17 2.79 13.86
CA ALA A 109 6.87 2.31 14.28
C ALA A 109 5.98 3.45 14.81
N CYS A 110 6.54 4.36 15.59
CA CYS A 110 5.84 5.54 16.10
C CYS A 110 5.37 6.46 14.96
N VAL A 111 6.23 6.76 13.99
CA VAL A 111 5.86 7.57 12.80
C VAL A 111 4.75 6.90 12.00
N VAL A 112 4.85 5.60 11.74
CA VAL A 112 3.83 4.85 11.00
C VAL A 112 2.50 4.84 11.76
N LEU A 113 2.52 4.62 13.08
CA LEU A 113 1.31 4.65 13.90
C LEU A 113 0.65 6.03 13.93
N VAL A 114 1.43 7.10 14.09
CA VAL A 114 0.92 8.48 14.06
C VAL A 114 0.27 8.77 12.71
N LEU A 115 0.95 8.45 11.61
CA LEU A 115 0.38 8.61 10.27
C LEU A 115 -0.89 7.80 10.06
N PHE A 116 -0.92 6.56 10.54
CA PHE A 116 -2.10 5.72 10.45
C PHE A 116 -3.29 6.31 11.20
N VAL A 117 -3.08 6.74 12.45
CA VAL A 117 -4.14 7.35 13.29
C VAL A 117 -4.64 8.67 12.69
N VAL A 118 -3.76 9.49 12.11
CA VAL A 118 -4.12 10.78 11.52
C VAL A 118 -4.75 10.63 10.13
N ALA A 119 -4.20 9.74 9.29
CA ALA A 119 -4.63 9.60 7.90
C ALA A 119 -5.90 8.75 7.73
N MET A 120 -6.06 7.67 8.50
CA MET A 120 -7.20 6.75 8.36
C MET A 120 -8.59 7.42 8.46
N PRO A 121 -8.87 8.28 9.47
CA PRO A 121 -10.16 8.97 9.54
C PRO A 121 -10.38 9.89 8.33
N LYS A 122 -9.31 10.52 7.83
CA LYS A 122 -9.37 11.41 6.66
C LYS A 122 -9.64 10.65 5.37
N PHE A 123 -9.12 9.43 5.21
CA PHE A 123 -9.46 8.56 4.08
C PHE A 123 -10.94 8.21 4.05
N LYS A 124 -11.55 7.91 5.21
CA LYS A 124 -12.99 7.65 5.29
C LYS A 124 -13.83 8.89 4.92
N ILE A 125 -13.38 10.08 5.33
CA ILE A 125 -14.04 11.34 4.95
C ILE A 125 -13.87 11.58 3.46
N LEU A 126 -12.68 11.36 2.91
CA LEU A 126 -12.40 11.51 1.47
C LEU A 126 -13.38 10.67 0.63
N GLN A 127 -13.58 9.40 1.00
CA GLN A 127 -14.54 8.53 0.29
C GLN A 127 -15.96 9.10 0.30
N LYS A 128 -16.44 9.58 1.45
CA LYS A 128 -17.76 10.22 1.56
C LYS A 128 -17.87 11.50 0.72
N LEU A 129 -16.79 12.27 0.60
CA LEU A 129 -16.77 13.48 -0.22
C LEU A 129 -16.76 13.15 -1.72
N VAL A 130 -16.08 12.08 -2.13
CA VAL A 130 -16.16 11.55 -3.50
C VAL A 130 -17.58 11.11 -3.82
N ASP A 131 -18.23 10.37 -2.93
CA ASP A 131 -19.62 9.93 -3.11
C ASP A 131 -20.57 11.13 -3.22
N LYS A 132 -20.38 12.17 -2.38
CA LYS A 132 -21.15 13.43 -2.44
C LYS A 132 -20.94 14.15 -3.77
N LEU A 133 -19.70 14.27 -4.24
CA LEU A 133 -19.40 14.90 -5.52
C LEU A 133 -20.04 14.13 -6.69
N ASN A 134 -19.95 12.80 -6.67
CA ASN A 134 -20.58 11.94 -7.68
C ASN A 134 -22.11 12.08 -7.67
N LEU A 135 -22.72 12.21 -6.49
CA LEU A 135 -24.16 12.45 -6.37
C LEU A 135 -24.55 13.77 -7.01
N VAL A 136 -23.88 14.87 -6.63
CA VAL A 136 -24.14 16.21 -7.20
C VAL A 136 -23.94 16.21 -8.72
N THR A 137 -22.87 15.59 -9.20
CA THR A 137 -22.61 15.47 -10.63
C THR A 137 -23.72 14.72 -11.36
N ARG A 138 -24.19 13.60 -10.79
CA ARG A 138 -25.27 12.80 -11.37
C ARG A 138 -26.57 13.58 -11.42
N GLU A 139 -26.92 14.29 -10.34
CA GLU A 139 -28.13 15.13 -10.28
C GLU A 139 -28.09 16.23 -11.35
N ILE A 140 -26.97 16.93 -11.51
CA ILE A 140 -26.76 17.97 -12.53
C ILE A 140 -26.92 17.38 -13.94
N LEU A 141 -26.25 16.25 -14.22
CA LEU A 141 -26.28 15.62 -15.54
C LEU A 141 -27.69 15.12 -15.89
N THR A 142 -28.39 14.52 -14.93
CA THR A 142 -29.77 14.03 -15.13
C THR A 142 -30.75 15.16 -15.25
N GLY A 143 -30.57 16.24 -14.48
CA GLY A 143 -31.45 17.44 -14.47
C GLY A 143 -31.07 18.50 -15.50
N LEU A 144 -30.09 18.28 -16.37
CA LEU A 144 -29.56 19.29 -17.28
C LEU A 144 -30.63 20.01 -18.13
N PRO A 145 -31.67 19.34 -18.70
CA PRO A 145 -32.74 20.03 -19.42
C PRO A 145 -33.51 20.99 -18.54
N VAL A 146 -33.77 20.65 -17.29
CA VAL A 146 -34.48 21.47 -16.32
C VAL A 146 -33.65 22.67 -15.89
N ILE A 147 -32.37 22.45 -15.60
CA ILE A 147 -31.41 23.50 -15.23
C ILE A 147 -31.33 24.57 -16.32
N ARG A 148 -31.30 24.17 -17.59
CA ARG A 148 -31.32 25.09 -18.74
C ARG A 148 -32.64 25.79 -18.93
N ALA A 149 -33.76 25.09 -18.73
CA ALA A 149 -35.09 25.68 -18.88
C ALA A 149 -35.38 26.80 -17.85
N PHE A 150 -34.81 26.64 -16.63
CA PHE A 150 -34.99 27.62 -15.54
C PHE A 150 -33.76 28.55 -15.36
N SER A 151 -32.72 28.46 -16.20
CA SER A 151 -31.50 29.27 -16.15
C SER A 151 -30.83 29.26 -14.77
N THR A 152 -30.76 28.08 -14.14
CA THR A 152 -30.19 27.87 -12.80
C THR A 152 -28.75 27.36 -12.82
N GLU A 153 -28.04 27.47 -13.94
CA GLU A 153 -26.66 26.95 -14.13
C GLU A 153 -25.72 27.49 -13.07
N LYS A 154 -25.76 28.81 -12.77
CA LYS A 154 -24.90 29.43 -11.77
C LYS A 154 -25.11 28.90 -10.34
N TYR A 155 -26.32 28.46 -10.03
CA TYR A 155 -26.63 27.86 -8.73
C TYR A 155 -26.03 26.47 -8.63
N GLU A 156 -26.19 25.64 -9.65
CA GLU A 156 -25.63 24.30 -9.69
C GLU A 156 -24.09 24.30 -9.76
N GLU A 157 -23.51 25.26 -10.48
CA GLU A 157 -22.06 25.48 -10.49
C GLU A 157 -21.52 25.75 -9.08
N LYS A 158 -22.13 26.65 -8.34
CA LYS A 158 -21.74 26.92 -6.94
C LYS A 158 -21.91 25.70 -6.04
N ARG A 159 -22.95 24.91 -6.26
CA ARG A 159 -23.19 23.67 -5.51
C ARG A 159 -22.11 22.62 -5.79
N PHE A 160 -21.74 22.47 -7.05
CA PHE A 160 -20.64 21.61 -7.48
C PHE A 160 -19.29 22.09 -6.90
N ASP A 161 -19.00 23.37 -7.03
CA ASP A 161 -17.77 23.97 -6.52
C ASP A 161 -17.62 23.79 -5.01
N ALA A 162 -18.68 23.95 -4.24
CA ALA A 162 -18.65 23.72 -2.79
C ALA A 162 -18.26 22.27 -2.46
N ALA A 163 -18.84 21.29 -3.15
CA ALA A 163 -18.51 19.88 -2.96
C ALA A 163 -17.07 19.57 -3.42
N ASN A 164 -16.62 20.16 -4.52
CA ASN A 164 -15.27 20.01 -5.07
C ASN A 164 -14.20 20.64 -4.17
N ILE A 165 -14.45 21.81 -3.60
CA ILE A 165 -13.53 22.46 -2.65
C ILE A 165 -13.36 21.62 -1.39
N ASP A 166 -14.44 21.05 -0.83
CA ASP A 166 -14.38 20.19 0.34
C ASP A 166 -13.52 18.93 0.07
N LEU A 167 -13.73 18.30 -1.09
CA LEU A 167 -12.95 17.17 -1.56
C LEU A 167 -11.48 17.54 -1.74
N THR A 168 -11.21 18.65 -2.42
CA THR A 168 -9.85 19.12 -2.69
C THR A 168 -9.08 19.42 -1.41
N LYS A 169 -9.69 20.13 -0.44
CA LYS A 169 -9.05 20.42 0.85
C LYS A 169 -8.69 19.16 1.61
N THR A 170 -9.58 18.17 1.65
CA THR A 170 -9.34 16.91 2.34
C THR A 170 -8.28 16.07 1.62
N SER A 171 -8.33 16.03 0.28
CA SER A 171 -7.35 15.34 -0.56
C SER A 171 -5.95 15.96 -0.38
N LEU A 172 -5.84 17.29 -0.39
CA LEU A 172 -4.57 17.99 -0.17
C LEU A 172 -3.98 17.68 1.21
N PHE A 173 -4.82 17.61 2.26
CA PHE A 173 -4.34 17.23 3.59
C PHE A 173 -3.76 15.81 3.60
N VAL A 174 -4.49 14.84 3.04
CA VAL A 174 -4.04 13.45 2.95
C VAL A 174 -2.76 13.34 2.13
N ASN A 175 -2.72 13.97 0.96
CA ASN A 175 -1.54 13.94 0.09
C ASN A 175 -0.32 14.60 0.75
N ARG A 176 -0.48 15.74 1.43
CA ARG A 176 0.61 16.37 2.19
C ARG A 176 1.13 15.47 3.29
N ALA A 177 0.25 14.82 4.06
CA ALA A 177 0.65 13.87 5.10
C ALA A 177 1.44 12.69 4.51
N MET A 178 0.99 12.13 3.38
CA MET A 178 1.68 11.03 2.68
C MET A 178 3.02 11.48 2.07
N THR A 179 3.06 12.67 1.49
CA THR A 179 4.30 13.22 0.91
C THR A 179 5.35 13.47 1.99
N PHE A 180 4.95 13.88 3.20
CA PHE A 180 5.88 14.10 4.30
C PHE A 180 6.49 12.79 4.84
N MET A 181 5.86 11.67 4.60
CA MET A 181 6.34 10.35 5.05
C MET A 181 7.73 10.02 4.50
N MET A 182 7.95 10.20 3.19
CA MET A 182 9.23 9.85 2.54
C MET A 182 10.43 10.65 3.07
N PRO A 183 10.40 12.00 3.15
CA PRO A 183 11.47 12.77 3.76
C PRO A 183 11.72 12.40 5.23
N THR A 184 10.66 12.13 6.00
CA THR A 184 10.78 11.72 7.40
C THR A 184 11.50 10.38 7.53
N MET A 185 11.12 9.40 6.71
CA MET A 185 11.80 8.10 6.68
C MET A 185 13.27 8.23 6.27
N MET A 186 13.58 9.03 5.24
CA MET A 186 14.97 9.30 4.83
C MET A 186 15.76 9.99 5.93
N PHE A 187 15.17 10.94 6.64
CA PHE A 187 15.83 11.61 7.76
C PHE A 187 16.15 10.62 8.88
N ILE A 188 15.21 9.75 9.24
CA ILE A 188 15.42 8.73 10.26
C ILE A 188 16.54 7.77 9.82
N MET A 189 16.47 7.23 8.60
CA MET A 189 17.47 6.27 8.09
C MET A 189 18.88 6.88 8.04
N ASN A 190 19.01 8.10 7.54
CA ASN A 190 20.31 8.78 7.50
C ASN A 190 20.82 9.12 8.93
N GLY A 191 19.93 9.56 9.82
CA GLY A 191 20.26 9.82 11.22
C GLY A 191 20.77 8.57 11.94
N ILE A 192 20.11 7.43 11.72
CA ILE A 192 20.54 6.14 12.26
C ILE A 192 21.90 5.74 11.69
N SER A 193 22.13 5.89 10.38
CA SER A 193 23.41 5.60 9.75
C SER A 193 24.55 6.43 10.36
N VAL A 194 24.31 7.71 10.62
CA VAL A 194 25.28 8.57 11.30
C VAL A 194 25.54 8.11 12.72
N LEU A 195 24.50 7.73 13.47
CA LEU A 195 24.65 7.22 14.84
C LEU A 195 25.44 5.90 14.90
N ILE A 196 25.19 5.00 13.96
CA ILE A 196 25.93 3.72 13.84
C ILE A 196 27.41 4.00 13.59
N VAL A 197 27.73 4.87 12.61
CA VAL A 197 29.11 5.24 12.28
C VAL A 197 29.78 5.93 13.44
N TRP A 198 29.10 6.85 14.10
CA TRP A 198 29.61 7.58 15.26
C TRP A 198 29.95 6.65 16.43
N ASN A 199 29.00 5.80 16.85
CA ASN A 199 29.23 4.84 17.92
C ASN A 199 30.27 3.78 17.55
N GLY A 200 30.26 3.32 16.28
CA GLY A 200 31.23 2.36 15.79
C GLY A 200 32.66 2.92 15.79
N ALA A 201 32.83 4.19 15.39
CA ALA A 201 34.13 4.86 15.42
C ALA A 201 34.68 4.97 16.87
N HIS A 202 33.83 5.31 17.85
CA HIS A 202 34.22 5.33 19.25
C HIS A 202 34.54 3.95 19.78
N GLY A 203 33.76 2.91 19.44
CA GLY A 203 34.01 1.54 19.83
C GLY A 203 35.31 0.96 19.25
N ILE A 204 35.75 1.41 18.07
CA ILE A 204 37.02 1.06 17.48
C ILE A 204 38.18 1.77 18.24
N SER A 205 38.01 3.06 18.54
CA SER A 205 39.07 3.80 19.30
C SER A 205 39.29 3.25 20.70
N ASP A 206 38.23 2.70 21.32
CA ASP A 206 38.31 2.03 22.63
C ASP A 206 38.75 0.57 22.57
N GLY A 207 39.07 0.05 21.36
CA GLY A 207 39.55 -1.34 21.15
C GLY A 207 38.46 -2.41 21.36
N GLN A 208 37.22 -2.04 21.46
CA GLN A 208 36.09 -2.95 21.72
C GLN A 208 35.46 -3.54 20.45
N MET A 209 35.77 -2.99 19.28
CA MET A 209 35.16 -3.38 17.99
C MET A 209 36.14 -3.40 16.84
N GLN A 210 35.92 -4.31 15.87
CA GLN A 210 36.68 -4.35 14.62
C GLN A 210 36.02 -3.51 13.53
N VAL A 211 36.84 -2.92 12.64
CA VAL A 211 36.35 -2.06 11.53
C VAL A 211 35.27 -2.75 10.65
N GLY A 212 35.37 -4.09 10.52
CA GLY A 212 34.40 -4.88 9.74
C GLY A 212 33.02 -5.06 10.38
N GLU A 213 32.84 -4.72 11.66
CA GLU A 213 31.58 -4.87 12.39
C GLU A 213 30.64 -3.70 12.13
N ILE A 214 31.18 -2.50 11.85
CA ILE A 214 30.36 -1.32 11.48
C ILE A 214 29.56 -1.56 10.20
N GLY A 215 30.15 -2.28 9.24
CA GLY A 215 29.48 -2.57 7.96
C GLY A 215 28.46 -3.72 8.02
N ARG A 216 28.34 -4.39 9.18
CA ARG A 216 27.37 -5.48 9.41
C ARG A 216 26.21 -5.07 10.30
N ALA A 217 26.32 -3.95 11.02
CA ALA A 217 25.24 -3.32 11.78
C ALA A 217 24.38 -2.43 10.89
#